data_e272d53e7a094f6fb138f818e108bd01
#
_entry.id   e272d53e7a094f6fb138f818e108bd01
#
_cell.length_a   1.000
_cell.length_b   1.000
_cell.length_c   1.000
_cell.angle_alpha   90.00
_cell.angle_beta   90.00
_cell.angle_gamma   90.00
#
_symmetry.space_group_name_H-M   'P 1'
#
loop_
_entity.id
_entity.type
_entity.pdbx_description
1 polymer ?
#
loop_
_entity_poly.entity_id
_entity_poly.type
_entity_poly.pdbx_seq_one_letter_code
_entity_poly.pdbx_strand_id
1 'polypeptide(L)'
;MSYRSYKPYKELTMKKIRKAVIPAAGYGTRFLPETKAMPKEMLPIVDKPVIQYVVEELVEAGIEQIIIVTGWHKRAIEDHFDRHLELENKLRVAGKLDQLDQIRKISDMAEFVYIRQKEMRGNGDAILTAKNVVGDEPFVVLWGDDFIVAEPSRTKQLIDAYNKFGTNILGCIRTDDPDDAKKFGFAKGQEVEDGVIKIEELIEKPGVDKKPSNLATVSGSLFVPEIFNALAGFTPEEGKELVYVDGVNVLRQQGIDSHAVEIKGGKYYDCGNVTQYLKTNIEMALKRPGIREEMMEFLNKIVNK
;
A
#
# COMPACT_ATOMS: atom_id res chain seq x y z
N MET A 1 -19.85 -34.41 33.91
CA MET A 1 -20.02 -33.07 33.30
C MET A 1 -18.96 -32.18 33.86
N SER A 2 -17.82 -31.97 33.15
CA SER A 2 -16.72 -31.11 33.60
C SER A 2 -16.86 -29.74 32.92
N TYR A 3 -17.08 -28.73 33.73
CA TYR A 3 -17.01 -27.33 33.30
C TYR A 3 -15.60 -27.01 32.80
N ARG A 4 -15.44 -26.83 31.48
CA ARG A 4 -14.27 -26.18 30.95
C ARG A 4 -14.32 -24.72 31.40
N SER A 5 -13.39 -24.33 32.31
CA SER A 5 -13.20 -22.99 32.72
C SER A 5 -12.81 -22.13 31.49
N TYR A 6 -13.65 -21.17 31.17
CA TYR A 6 -13.32 -20.07 30.26
C TYR A 6 -12.13 -19.32 30.86
N LYS A 7 -10.95 -19.42 30.23
CA LYS A 7 -9.85 -18.51 30.57
C LYS A 7 -10.28 -17.11 30.10
N PRO A 8 -10.22 -16.09 30.97
CA PRO A 8 -10.50 -14.73 30.56
C PRO A 8 -9.50 -14.34 29.47
N TYR A 9 -9.99 -13.61 28.47
CA TYR A 9 -9.16 -12.95 27.45
C TYR A 9 -8.01 -12.25 28.18
N LYS A 10 -6.76 -12.70 27.94
CA LYS A 10 -5.58 -11.94 28.32
C LYS A 10 -5.79 -10.53 27.77
N GLU A 11 -5.63 -9.51 28.61
CA GLU A 11 -5.38 -8.15 28.14
C GLU A 11 -4.17 -8.22 27.21
N LEU A 12 -4.45 -8.32 25.92
CA LEU A 12 -3.46 -8.19 24.87
C LEU A 12 -3.04 -6.72 24.92
N THR A 13 -1.91 -6.44 25.59
CA THR A 13 -1.20 -5.19 25.34
C THR A 13 -0.93 -5.16 23.84
N MET A 14 -1.74 -4.35 23.12
CA MET A 14 -1.65 -4.25 21.66
C MET A 14 -0.24 -3.81 21.30
N LYS A 15 0.46 -4.60 20.50
CA LYS A 15 1.81 -4.26 20.06
C LYS A 15 1.74 -3.00 19.20
N LYS A 16 2.65 -2.05 19.44
CA LYS A 16 2.81 -0.86 18.60
C LYS A 16 3.05 -1.30 17.15
N ILE A 17 2.33 -0.69 16.23
CA ILE A 17 2.56 -0.90 14.80
C ILE A 17 3.76 -0.05 14.38
N ARG A 18 4.86 -0.70 14.03
CA ARG A 18 6.12 -0.03 13.69
C ARG A 18 6.75 -0.52 12.39
N LYS A 19 6.19 -1.57 11.79
CA LYS A 19 6.70 -2.16 10.56
C LYS A 19 5.71 -2.02 9.41
N ALA A 20 6.24 -1.80 8.21
CA ALA A 20 5.47 -1.87 6.99
C ALA A 20 6.18 -2.71 5.92
N VAL A 21 5.39 -3.33 5.04
CA VAL A 21 5.85 -4.06 3.87
C VAL A 21 5.32 -3.36 2.62
N ILE A 22 6.20 -3.07 1.67
CA ILE A 22 5.85 -2.53 0.35
C ILE A 22 6.21 -3.57 -0.71
N PRO A 23 5.24 -4.32 -1.24
CA PRO A 23 5.44 -5.17 -2.41
C PRO A 23 5.72 -4.32 -3.66
N ALA A 24 6.92 -4.42 -4.21
CA ALA A 24 7.39 -3.63 -5.36
C ALA A 24 8.14 -4.49 -6.40
N ALA A 25 7.89 -5.81 -6.44
CA ALA A 25 8.62 -6.73 -7.31
C ALA A 25 8.07 -6.82 -8.75
N GLY A 26 6.80 -6.45 -8.98
CA GLY A 26 6.09 -6.63 -10.26
C GLY A 26 6.73 -5.91 -11.46
N TYR A 27 6.56 -6.47 -12.66
CA TYR A 27 7.20 -5.97 -13.90
C TYR A 27 6.69 -4.64 -14.44
N GLY A 28 5.48 -4.20 -14.03
CA GLY A 28 4.91 -2.94 -14.51
C GLY A 28 4.56 -2.92 -16.00
N THR A 29 4.14 -4.05 -16.58
CA THR A 29 3.93 -4.23 -18.03
C THR A 29 2.97 -3.25 -18.66
N ARG A 30 2.07 -2.64 -17.89
CA ARG A 30 1.12 -1.62 -18.38
C ARG A 30 1.81 -0.32 -18.83
N PHE A 31 3.05 -0.08 -18.41
CA PHE A 31 3.84 1.10 -18.72
C PHE A 31 5.00 0.82 -19.69
N LEU A 32 5.03 -0.36 -20.33
CA LEU A 32 6.01 -0.61 -21.36
C LEU A 32 5.83 0.41 -22.52
N PRO A 33 6.95 0.91 -23.11
CA PRO A 33 8.34 0.47 -22.93
C PRO A 33 9.10 1.07 -21.75
N GLU A 34 8.58 2.10 -21.04
CA GLU A 34 9.26 2.81 -19.94
C GLU A 34 9.75 1.86 -18.84
N THR A 35 8.87 0.98 -18.38
CA THR A 35 9.16 0.05 -17.28
C THR A 35 10.06 -1.12 -17.68
N LYS A 36 10.58 -1.14 -18.91
CA LYS A 36 11.68 -2.04 -19.29
C LYS A 36 12.94 -1.76 -18.47
N ALA A 37 13.20 -0.49 -18.16
CA ALA A 37 14.41 -0.04 -17.46
C ALA A 37 14.11 0.65 -16.11
N MET A 38 12.91 1.22 -15.94
CA MET A 38 12.52 1.98 -14.76
C MET A 38 11.42 1.22 -13.98
N PRO A 39 11.57 1.00 -12.67
CA PRO A 39 10.47 0.52 -11.84
C PRO A 39 9.25 1.43 -11.93
N LYS A 40 8.04 0.86 -12.08
CA LYS A 40 6.79 1.66 -12.10
C LYS A 40 6.63 2.51 -10.83
N GLU A 41 7.15 2.05 -9.72
CA GLU A 41 7.13 2.70 -8.42
C GLU A 41 8.02 3.96 -8.40
N MET A 42 8.97 4.05 -9.33
CA MET A 42 9.87 5.21 -9.51
C MET A 42 9.37 6.23 -10.54
N LEU A 43 8.22 6.00 -11.16
CA LEU A 43 7.61 6.99 -12.05
C LEU A 43 7.33 8.28 -11.26
N PRO A 44 7.75 9.47 -11.78
CA PRO A 44 7.62 10.70 -11.02
C PRO A 44 6.20 11.27 -11.07
N ILE A 45 5.67 11.64 -9.93
CA ILE A 45 4.53 12.55 -9.80
C ILE A 45 5.10 13.95 -9.57
N VAL A 46 5.10 14.75 -10.62
CA VAL A 46 5.80 16.04 -10.74
C VAL A 46 7.33 15.83 -10.65
N ASP A 47 7.90 15.79 -9.47
CA ASP A 47 9.36 15.64 -9.22
C ASP A 47 9.69 14.63 -8.10
N LYS A 48 8.68 13.86 -7.65
CA LYS A 48 8.80 12.89 -6.56
C LYS A 48 8.30 11.52 -7.03
N PRO A 49 9.08 10.43 -6.86
CA PRO A 49 8.60 9.09 -7.21
C PRO A 49 7.33 8.69 -6.46
N VAL A 50 6.45 7.92 -7.11
CA VAL A 50 5.20 7.44 -6.48
C VAL A 50 5.48 6.76 -5.13
N ILE A 51 6.47 5.88 -5.06
CA ILE A 51 6.80 5.13 -3.83
C ILE A 51 7.20 6.07 -2.67
N GLN A 52 7.74 7.26 -2.94
CA GLN A 52 8.10 8.19 -1.88
C GLN A 52 6.86 8.76 -1.17
N TYR A 53 5.74 8.98 -1.89
CA TYR A 53 4.46 9.36 -1.25
C TYR A 53 3.99 8.28 -0.29
N VAL A 54 4.15 7.01 -0.67
CA VAL A 54 3.79 5.86 0.17
C VAL A 54 4.66 5.80 1.43
N VAL A 55 5.98 5.99 1.28
CA VAL A 55 6.93 5.99 2.40
C VAL A 55 6.68 7.15 3.35
N GLU A 56 6.45 8.36 2.83
CA GLU A 56 6.13 9.54 3.63
C GLU A 56 4.87 9.34 4.46
N GLU A 57 3.81 8.76 3.89
CA GLU A 57 2.58 8.41 4.60
C GLU A 57 2.83 7.43 5.76
N LEU A 58 3.65 6.40 5.54
CA LEU A 58 4.01 5.42 6.55
C LEU A 58 4.78 6.06 7.71
N VAL A 59 5.78 6.87 7.39
CA VAL A 59 6.61 7.57 8.39
C VAL A 59 5.79 8.56 9.21
N GLU A 60 4.91 9.33 8.58
CA GLU A 60 3.99 10.24 9.25
C GLU A 60 3.06 9.53 10.24
N ALA A 61 2.65 8.31 9.91
CA ALA A 61 1.83 7.47 10.80
C ALA A 61 2.63 6.79 11.93
N GLY A 62 3.96 6.96 11.98
CA GLY A 62 4.85 6.44 13.03
C GLY A 62 5.44 5.06 12.72
N ILE A 63 5.49 4.64 11.47
CA ILE A 63 6.24 3.45 11.04
C ILE A 63 7.74 3.75 11.10
N GLU A 64 8.50 2.84 11.70
CA GLU A 64 9.94 2.97 11.96
C GLU A 64 10.77 2.16 10.97
N GLN A 65 10.28 0.97 10.56
CA GLN A 65 10.96 0.06 9.65
C GLN A 65 10.10 -0.26 8.43
N ILE A 66 10.65 -0.05 7.24
CA ILE A 66 9.97 -0.30 5.96
C ILE A 66 10.70 -1.40 5.20
N ILE A 67 9.99 -2.50 4.95
CA ILE A 67 10.49 -3.67 4.25
C ILE A 67 9.99 -3.58 2.81
N ILE A 68 10.89 -3.32 1.86
CA ILE A 68 10.56 -3.24 0.44
C ILE A 68 10.87 -4.58 -0.21
N VAL A 69 9.83 -5.25 -0.71
CA VAL A 69 9.98 -6.52 -1.43
C VAL A 69 10.20 -6.23 -2.91
N THR A 70 11.47 -6.32 -3.34
CA THR A 70 11.92 -5.96 -4.69
C THR A 70 12.06 -7.16 -5.63
N GLY A 71 12.21 -6.90 -6.94
CA GLY A 71 12.68 -7.84 -7.95
C GLY A 71 14.12 -7.54 -8.38
N TRP A 72 14.69 -8.38 -9.24
CA TRP A 72 16.06 -8.20 -9.72
C TRP A 72 16.30 -6.89 -10.47
N HIS A 73 15.28 -6.29 -11.07
CA HIS A 73 15.33 -5.07 -11.89
C HIS A 73 14.90 -3.79 -11.14
N LYS A 74 14.81 -3.84 -9.81
CA LYS A 74 14.25 -2.74 -8.97
C LYS A 74 15.29 -1.91 -8.24
N ARG A 75 16.57 -1.98 -8.63
CA ARG A 75 17.67 -1.30 -7.96
C ARG A 75 17.46 0.22 -7.78
N ALA A 76 16.79 0.88 -8.73
CA ALA A 76 16.50 2.31 -8.62
C ALA A 76 15.66 2.67 -7.38
N ILE A 77 14.86 1.74 -6.84
CA ILE A 77 14.13 1.94 -5.58
C ILE A 77 15.11 1.95 -4.40
N GLU A 78 16.06 1.01 -4.40
CA GLU A 78 17.09 0.90 -3.37
C GLU A 78 17.97 2.17 -3.39
N ASP A 79 18.49 2.52 -4.57
CA ASP A 79 19.34 3.71 -4.78
C ASP A 79 18.62 5.03 -4.37
N HIS A 80 17.30 5.11 -4.44
CA HIS A 80 16.54 6.32 -4.09
C HIS A 80 16.48 6.57 -2.58
N PHE A 81 16.37 5.52 -1.79
CA PHE A 81 16.31 5.64 -0.32
C PHE A 81 17.66 5.46 0.35
N ASP A 82 18.70 5.05 -0.39
CA ASP A 82 20.07 4.97 0.11
C ASP A 82 20.80 6.31 0.02
N ARG A 83 21.87 6.44 0.78
CA ARG A 83 22.72 7.64 0.75
C ARG A 83 23.60 7.65 -0.50
N HIS A 84 23.64 8.80 -1.18
CA HIS A 84 24.52 9.03 -2.32
C HIS A 84 25.67 9.98 -1.93
N LEU A 85 26.70 9.44 -1.26
CA LEU A 85 27.79 10.23 -0.65
C LEU A 85 28.52 11.17 -1.65
N GLU A 86 28.71 10.73 -2.89
CA GLU A 86 29.35 11.56 -3.92
C GLU A 86 28.49 12.76 -4.28
N LEU A 87 27.18 12.58 -4.49
CA LEU A 87 26.24 13.66 -4.77
C LEU A 87 26.14 14.61 -3.58
N GLU A 88 26.02 14.08 -2.35
CA GLU A 88 26.01 14.90 -1.14
C GLU A 88 27.24 15.79 -1.02
N ASN A 89 28.43 15.24 -1.34
CA ASN A 89 29.66 16.00 -1.31
C ASN A 89 29.69 17.09 -2.40
N LYS A 90 29.26 16.79 -3.63
CA LYS A 90 29.13 17.75 -4.71
C LYS A 90 28.19 18.90 -4.35
N LEU A 91 27.03 18.61 -3.76
CA LEU A 91 26.08 19.63 -3.32
C LEU A 91 26.64 20.49 -2.20
N ARG A 92 27.36 19.89 -1.23
CA ARG A 92 28.03 20.62 -0.15
C ARG A 92 29.08 21.57 -0.67
N VAL A 93 29.96 21.12 -1.56
CA VAL A 93 31.00 21.95 -2.16
C VAL A 93 30.43 23.10 -3.02
N ALA A 94 29.30 22.83 -3.69
CA ALA A 94 28.60 23.84 -4.49
C ALA A 94 27.73 24.80 -3.66
N GLY A 95 27.68 24.65 -2.33
CA GLY A 95 26.86 25.49 -1.45
C GLY A 95 25.34 25.25 -1.57
N LYS A 96 24.92 24.18 -2.22
CA LYS A 96 23.50 23.83 -2.46
C LYS A 96 22.92 23.07 -1.25
N LEU A 97 22.85 23.75 -0.11
CA LEU A 97 22.53 23.12 1.18
C LEU A 97 21.08 22.65 1.27
N ASP A 98 20.12 23.37 0.66
CA ASP A 98 18.71 22.96 0.64
C ASP A 98 18.51 21.64 -0.13
N GLN A 99 19.18 21.49 -1.28
CA GLN A 99 19.14 20.24 -2.05
C GLN A 99 19.83 19.09 -1.29
N LEU A 100 20.95 19.38 -0.61
CA LEU A 100 21.63 18.40 0.24
C LEU A 100 20.72 17.91 1.37
N ASP A 101 20.04 18.82 2.06
CA ASP A 101 19.10 18.49 3.12
C ASP A 101 17.93 17.67 2.60
N GLN A 102 17.39 18.03 1.42
CA GLN A 102 16.31 17.29 0.77
C GLN A 102 16.67 15.84 0.51
N ILE A 103 17.83 15.55 -0.11
CA ILE A 103 18.22 14.17 -0.42
C ILE A 103 18.57 13.36 0.82
N ARG A 104 19.12 13.98 1.87
CA ARG A 104 19.39 13.33 3.15
C ARG A 104 18.12 12.95 3.87
N LYS A 105 17.12 13.83 3.91
CA LYS A 105 15.83 13.54 4.50
C LYS A 105 15.18 12.30 3.92
N ILE A 106 15.37 12.04 2.61
CA ILE A 106 14.85 10.84 1.97
C ILE A 106 15.49 9.58 2.57
N SER A 107 16.81 9.56 2.69
CA SER A 107 17.55 8.41 3.21
C SER A 107 17.36 8.18 4.72
N ASP A 108 17.07 9.25 5.45
CA ASP A 108 16.93 9.22 6.90
C ASP A 108 15.47 9.06 7.38
N MET A 109 14.49 8.87 6.45
CA MET A 109 13.06 8.79 6.78
C MET A 109 12.71 7.61 7.68
N ALA A 110 13.30 6.44 7.44
CA ALA A 110 13.01 5.20 8.14
C ALA A 110 14.19 4.23 8.06
N GLU A 111 14.11 3.13 8.80
CA GLU A 111 15.00 1.99 8.58
C GLU A 111 14.48 1.17 7.39
N PHE A 112 15.26 1.12 6.31
CA PHE A 112 14.90 0.37 5.11
C PHE A 112 15.54 -1.01 5.07
N VAL A 113 14.72 -2.03 4.75
CA VAL A 113 15.15 -3.40 4.53
C VAL A 113 14.68 -3.86 3.15
N TYR A 114 15.59 -4.30 2.31
CA TYR A 114 15.28 -4.79 0.96
C TYR A 114 15.35 -6.31 0.91
N ILE A 115 14.28 -6.93 0.44
CA ILE A 115 14.19 -8.37 0.26
C ILE A 115 13.79 -8.66 -1.17
N ARG A 116 14.41 -9.67 -1.77
CA ARG A 116 14.09 -10.04 -3.14
C ARG A 116 13.07 -11.16 -3.22
N GLN A 117 11.94 -10.90 -3.86
CA GLN A 117 11.05 -11.93 -4.34
C GLN A 117 11.71 -12.62 -5.54
N LYS A 118 12.02 -13.93 -5.42
CA LYS A 118 12.78 -14.66 -6.44
C LYS A 118 11.95 -14.99 -7.67
N GLU A 119 10.66 -15.26 -7.46
CA GLU A 119 9.69 -15.62 -8.48
C GLU A 119 8.42 -14.78 -8.31
N MET A 120 7.84 -14.31 -9.41
CA MET A 120 6.63 -13.47 -9.39
C MET A 120 5.38 -14.35 -9.26
N ARG A 121 5.11 -14.82 -8.04
CA ARG A 121 3.99 -15.72 -7.73
C ARG A 121 2.76 -15.01 -7.16
N GLY A 122 2.72 -13.71 -7.26
CA GLY A 122 1.60 -12.88 -6.80
C GLY A 122 1.93 -12.01 -5.58
N ASN A 123 0.96 -11.17 -5.20
CA ASN A 123 1.14 -10.21 -4.12
C ASN A 123 1.12 -10.85 -2.72
N GLY A 124 0.41 -11.95 -2.54
CA GLY A 124 0.44 -12.76 -1.32
C GLY A 124 1.83 -13.40 -1.09
N ASP A 125 2.47 -13.89 -2.16
CA ASP A 125 3.85 -14.41 -2.09
C ASP A 125 4.86 -13.30 -1.78
N ALA A 126 4.67 -12.10 -2.31
CA ALA A 126 5.50 -10.96 -1.94
C ALA A 126 5.38 -10.62 -0.45
N ILE A 127 4.16 -10.60 0.11
CA ILE A 127 3.95 -10.43 1.55
C ILE A 127 4.62 -11.57 2.33
N LEU A 128 4.42 -12.81 1.92
CA LEU A 128 5.02 -13.98 2.57
C LEU A 128 6.55 -13.94 2.59
N THR A 129 7.18 -13.37 1.55
CA THR A 129 8.63 -13.18 1.45
C THR A 129 9.17 -12.32 2.62
N ALA A 130 8.39 -11.40 3.16
CA ALA A 130 8.77 -10.52 4.27
C ALA A 130 8.71 -11.19 5.66
N LYS A 131 8.15 -12.41 5.78
CA LYS A 131 7.85 -13.10 7.06
C LYS A 131 9.00 -13.04 8.07
N ASN A 132 10.22 -13.37 7.65
CA ASN A 132 11.36 -13.50 8.57
C ASN A 132 11.85 -12.15 9.12
N VAL A 133 11.58 -11.03 8.43
CA VAL A 133 11.95 -9.67 8.87
C VAL A 133 10.84 -9.05 9.68
N VAL A 134 9.60 -9.28 9.30
CA VAL A 134 8.43 -8.83 10.10
C VAL A 134 8.38 -9.55 11.44
N GLY A 135 8.62 -10.88 11.45
CA GLY A 135 8.52 -11.70 12.67
C GLY A 135 7.07 -11.80 13.18
N ASP A 136 6.92 -11.81 14.50
CA ASP A 136 5.64 -11.95 15.20
C ASP A 136 5.02 -10.58 15.57
N GLU A 137 5.11 -9.60 14.67
CA GLU A 137 4.56 -8.26 14.88
C GLU A 137 3.44 -7.99 13.87
N PRO A 138 2.37 -7.27 14.26
CA PRO A 138 1.43 -6.73 13.29
C PRO A 138 2.13 -5.68 12.41
N PHE A 139 1.72 -5.59 11.16
CA PHE A 139 2.40 -4.74 10.17
C PHE A 139 1.43 -4.19 9.13
N VAL A 140 1.79 -3.05 8.58
CA VAL A 140 1.07 -2.42 7.47
C VAL A 140 1.58 -2.95 6.13
N VAL A 141 0.70 -3.10 5.15
CA VAL A 141 1.05 -3.37 3.75
C VAL A 141 0.47 -2.27 2.87
N LEU A 142 1.33 -1.57 2.13
CA LEU A 142 0.94 -0.63 1.09
C LEU A 142 1.58 -1.02 -0.25
N TRP A 143 0.85 -0.86 -1.36
CA TRP A 143 1.46 -1.01 -2.68
C TRP A 143 2.33 0.21 -3.01
N GLY A 144 3.41 0.01 -3.77
CA GLY A 144 4.36 1.07 -4.11
C GLY A 144 3.93 1.96 -5.29
N ASP A 145 2.79 1.69 -5.92
CA ASP A 145 2.33 2.35 -7.14
C ASP A 145 0.94 3.01 -7.02
N ASP A 146 0.46 3.19 -5.80
CA ASP A 146 -0.72 3.99 -5.51
C ASP A 146 -0.61 4.69 -4.14
N PHE A 147 -1.36 5.75 -3.93
CA PHE A 147 -1.40 6.45 -2.65
C PHE A 147 -2.78 7.08 -2.39
N ILE A 148 -3.04 7.39 -1.13
CA ILE A 148 -4.23 8.15 -0.71
C ILE A 148 -3.75 9.42 -0.02
N VAL A 149 -4.27 10.57 -0.47
CA VAL A 149 -4.11 11.83 0.25
C VAL A 149 -5.34 12.00 1.12
N ALA A 150 -5.18 11.83 2.42
CA ALA A 150 -6.25 11.90 3.42
C ALA A 150 -5.74 12.53 4.73
N GLU A 151 -6.66 13.13 5.50
CA GLU A 151 -6.40 13.63 6.84
C GLU A 151 -7.51 13.13 7.78
N PRO A 152 -7.17 12.27 8.78
CA PRO A 152 -5.85 11.65 9.00
C PRO A 152 -5.45 10.69 7.87
N SER A 153 -4.14 10.40 7.74
CA SER A 153 -3.62 9.54 6.66
C SER A 153 -4.26 8.14 6.67
N ARG A 154 -4.29 7.45 5.50
CA ARG A 154 -4.77 6.07 5.38
C ARG A 154 -4.15 5.16 6.43
N THR A 155 -2.83 5.21 6.57
CA THR A 155 -2.09 4.37 7.53
C THR A 155 -2.52 4.64 8.97
N LYS A 156 -2.74 5.91 9.33
CA LYS A 156 -3.25 6.26 10.65
C LYS A 156 -4.64 5.70 10.89
N GLN A 157 -5.55 5.78 9.91
CA GLN A 157 -6.89 5.22 10.02
C GLN A 157 -6.88 3.70 10.16
N LEU A 158 -5.97 2.99 9.44
CA LEU A 158 -5.77 1.54 9.59
C LEU A 158 -5.29 1.18 11.00
N ILE A 159 -4.32 1.94 11.54
CA ILE A 159 -3.80 1.73 12.91
C ILE A 159 -4.90 1.97 13.95
N ASP A 160 -5.70 3.02 13.79
CA ASP A 160 -6.80 3.31 14.71
C ASP A 160 -7.87 2.22 14.69
N ALA A 161 -8.21 1.71 13.51
CA ALA A 161 -9.12 0.58 13.36
C ALA A 161 -8.53 -0.72 14.00
N TYR A 162 -7.23 -0.98 13.79
CA TYR A 162 -6.56 -2.10 14.46
C TYR A 162 -6.60 -1.96 15.98
N ASN A 163 -6.33 -0.78 16.51
CA ASN A 163 -6.41 -0.50 17.95
C ASN A 163 -7.83 -0.70 18.51
N LYS A 164 -8.85 -0.61 17.67
CA LYS A 164 -10.24 -0.85 18.06
C LYS A 164 -10.65 -2.32 17.99
N PHE A 165 -10.29 -2.99 16.89
CA PHE A 165 -10.79 -4.34 16.60
C PHE A 165 -9.81 -5.45 16.95
N GLY A 166 -8.50 -5.17 17.05
CA GLY A 166 -7.45 -6.15 17.38
C GLY A 166 -7.22 -7.23 16.34
N THR A 167 -7.55 -6.98 15.06
CA THR A 167 -7.56 -7.97 13.98
C THR A 167 -7.07 -7.38 12.66
N ASN A 168 -7.09 -8.17 11.57
CA ASN A 168 -6.72 -7.65 10.26
C ASN A 168 -7.65 -6.54 9.81
N ILE A 169 -7.06 -5.47 9.24
CA ILE A 169 -7.79 -4.32 8.70
C ILE A 169 -7.45 -4.18 7.22
N LEU A 170 -8.44 -4.06 6.37
CA LEU A 170 -8.31 -3.80 4.94
C LEU A 170 -8.89 -2.42 4.63
N GLY A 171 -8.06 -1.53 4.11
CA GLY A 171 -8.49 -0.21 3.67
C GLY A 171 -9.35 -0.31 2.41
N CYS A 172 -10.45 0.42 2.42
CA CYS A 172 -11.40 0.45 1.32
C CYS A 172 -11.71 1.89 0.91
N ILE A 173 -12.14 2.04 -0.33
CA ILE A 173 -12.82 3.25 -0.81
C ILE A 173 -14.28 2.92 -1.10
N ARG A 174 -15.17 3.88 -0.86
CA ARG A 174 -16.55 3.75 -1.30
C ARG A 174 -16.64 4.10 -2.77
N THR A 175 -17.25 3.21 -3.58
CA THR A 175 -17.42 3.42 -5.01
C THR A 175 -18.76 2.93 -5.50
N ASP A 176 -19.41 3.74 -6.30
CA ASP A 176 -20.63 3.40 -7.03
C ASP A 176 -20.36 3.05 -8.51
N ASP A 177 -19.09 3.17 -8.97
CA ASP A 177 -18.70 2.77 -10.32
C ASP A 177 -18.76 1.25 -10.45
N PRO A 178 -19.64 0.71 -11.31
CA PRO A 178 -19.74 -0.74 -11.52
C PRO A 178 -18.47 -1.35 -12.11
N ASP A 179 -17.69 -0.59 -12.89
CA ASP A 179 -16.46 -1.08 -13.50
C ASP A 179 -15.33 -1.31 -12.50
N ASP A 180 -15.43 -0.75 -11.30
CA ASP A 180 -14.48 -1.02 -10.23
C ASP A 180 -14.56 -2.46 -9.73
N ALA A 181 -15.72 -3.13 -9.89
CA ALA A 181 -15.87 -4.54 -9.60
C ALA A 181 -15.03 -5.47 -10.52
N LYS A 182 -14.50 -4.93 -11.62
CA LYS A 182 -13.55 -5.66 -12.49
C LYS A 182 -12.08 -5.41 -12.11
N LYS A 183 -11.82 -4.43 -11.22
CA LYS A 183 -10.47 -3.96 -10.88
C LYS A 183 -10.05 -4.33 -9.46
N PHE A 184 -10.97 -4.22 -8.51
CA PHE A 184 -10.72 -4.32 -7.07
C PHE A 184 -11.39 -5.54 -6.46
N GLY A 185 -10.90 -5.93 -5.28
CA GLY A 185 -11.60 -6.82 -4.39
C GLY A 185 -12.74 -6.10 -3.65
N PHE A 186 -13.74 -6.85 -3.21
CA PHE A 186 -14.87 -6.33 -2.45
C PHE A 186 -15.15 -7.18 -1.23
N ALA A 187 -15.38 -6.53 -0.09
CA ALA A 187 -15.76 -7.19 1.13
C ALA A 187 -17.26 -7.53 1.13
N LYS A 188 -17.57 -8.80 1.42
CA LYS A 188 -18.91 -9.28 1.77
C LYS A 188 -18.95 -9.57 3.26
N GLY A 189 -19.99 -9.14 3.95
CA GLY A 189 -20.14 -9.39 5.38
C GLY A 189 -21.15 -8.47 6.02
N GLN A 190 -21.10 -8.39 7.34
CA GLN A 190 -21.99 -7.56 8.14
C GLN A 190 -21.36 -6.17 8.34
N GLU A 191 -22.09 -5.13 8.01
CA GLU A 191 -21.72 -3.77 8.40
C GLU A 191 -21.91 -3.61 9.92
N VAL A 192 -20.80 -3.39 10.63
CA VAL A 192 -20.78 -3.26 12.11
C VAL A 192 -20.79 -1.80 12.55
N GLU A 193 -20.33 -0.90 11.69
CA GLU A 193 -20.36 0.56 11.83
C GLU A 193 -20.40 1.19 10.43
N ASP A 194 -20.71 2.48 10.35
CA ASP A 194 -20.70 3.23 9.08
C ASP A 194 -19.32 3.16 8.42
N GLY A 195 -19.27 2.51 7.26
CA GLY A 195 -18.03 2.28 6.50
C GLY A 195 -17.14 1.16 7.04
N VAL A 196 -17.65 0.29 7.95
CA VAL A 196 -16.89 -0.85 8.48
C VAL A 196 -17.67 -2.15 8.30
N ILE A 197 -17.13 -3.06 7.52
CA ILE A 197 -17.68 -4.40 7.31
C ILE A 197 -16.83 -5.43 8.02
N LYS A 198 -17.43 -6.22 8.92
CA LYS A 198 -16.82 -7.47 9.39
C LYS A 198 -16.89 -8.48 8.25
N ILE A 199 -15.72 -8.90 7.75
CA ILE A 199 -15.60 -9.68 6.53
C ILE A 199 -16.03 -11.12 6.75
N GLU A 200 -17.01 -11.57 5.98
CA GLU A 200 -17.40 -12.97 5.84
C GLU A 200 -16.70 -13.62 4.64
N GLU A 201 -16.48 -12.86 3.60
CA GLU A 201 -15.80 -13.29 2.39
C GLU A 201 -15.18 -12.06 1.70
N LEU A 202 -13.94 -12.19 1.23
CA LEU A 202 -13.31 -11.21 0.37
C LEU A 202 -13.26 -11.78 -1.04
N ILE A 203 -13.86 -11.06 -2.00
CA ILE A 203 -14.00 -11.52 -3.38
C ILE A 203 -13.16 -10.64 -4.29
N GLU A 204 -12.12 -11.21 -4.88
CA GLU A 204 -11.25 -10.52 -5.85
C GLU A 204 -11.98 -10.40 -7.18
N LYS A 205 -12.14 -9.17 -7.67
CA LYS A 205 -12.73 -8.84 -8.98
C LYS A 205 -14.06 -9.58 -9.25
N PRO A 206 -15.09 -9.38 -8.42
CA PRO A 206 -16.34 -10.17 -8.49
C PRO A 206 -17.09 -10.01 -9.82
N GLY A 207 -16.79 -8.96 -10.59
CA GLY A 207 -17.58 -8.54 -11.74
C GLY A 207 -18.83 -7.74 -11.33
N VAL A 208 -19.40 -7.03 -12.30
CA VAL A 208 -20.48 -6.05 -12.06
C VAL A 208 -21.69 -6.68 -11.37
N ASP A 209 -22.11 -7.86 -11.83
CA ASP A 209 -23.34 -8.51 -11.36
C ASP A 209 -23.21 -9.18 -9.98
N LYS A 210 -21.99 -9.33 -9.46
CA LYS A 210 -21.69 -10.04 -8.22
C LYS A 210 -21.04 -9.17 -7.15
N LYS A 211 -21.05 -7.84 -7.34
CA LYS A 211 -20.50 -6.87 -6.40
C LYS A 211 -21.26 -6.94 -5.06
N PRO A 212 -20.61 -7.37 -3.95
CA PRO A 212 -21.33 -7.65 -2.69
C PRO A 212 -21.57 -6.43 -1.82
N SER A 213 -20.83 -5.33 -2.06
CA SER A 213 -20.91 -4.08 -1.28
C SER A 213 -20.43 -2.91 -2.12
N ASN A 214 -20.46 -1.69 -1.56
CA ASN A 214 -19.86 -0.51 -2.19
C ASN A 214 -18.44 -0.20 -1.64
N LEU A 215 -17.87 -1.07 -0.81
CA LEU A 215 -16.52 -0.93 -0.29
C LEU A 215 -15.54 -1.77 -1.11
N ALA A 216 -14.81 -1.09 -1.99
CA ALA A 216 -13.73 -1.67 -2.77
C ALA A 216 -12.43 -1.69 -1.96
N THR A 217 -11.82 -2.85 -1.81
CA THR A 217 -10.51 -2.95 -1.18
C THR A 217 -9.45 -2.40 -2.13
N VAL A 218 -8.73 -1.40 -1.67
CA VAL A 218 -7.61 -0.78 -2.39
C VAL A 218 -6.31 -1.04 -1.64
N SER A 219 -5.23 -0.40 -2.05
CA SER A 219 -3.99 -0.44 -1.28
C SER A 219 -4.21 0.04 0.15
N GLY A 220 -3.59 -0.66 1.07
CA GLY A 220 -3.61 -0.38 2.50
C GLY A 220 -4.30 -1.48 3.28
N SER A 221 -3.48 -2.30 3.92
CA SER A 221 -3.92 -3.32 4.86
C SER A 221 -3.03 -3.32 6.09
N LEU A 222 -3.58 -3.69 7.23
CA LEU A 222 -2.83 -4.00 8.43
C LEU A 222 -3.12 -5.45 8.78
N PHE A 223 -2.08 -6.27 8.83
CA PHE A 223 -2.20 -7.69 9.10
C PHE A 223 -1.60 -8.09 10.44
N VAL A 224 -2.23 -9.07 11.07
CA VAL A 224 -1.62 -9.82 12.17
C VAL A 224 -0.67 -10.89 11.62
N PRO A 225 0.35 -11.33 12.40
CA PRO A 225 1.39 -12.27 11.90
C PRO A 225 0.83 -13.60 11.39
N GLU A 226 -0.34 -14.01 11.82
CA GLU A 226 -1.01 -15.24 11.41
C GLU A 226 -1.26 -15.28 9.89
N ILE A 227 -1.30 -14.14 9.21
CA ILE A 227 -1.43 -14.06 7.74
C ILE A 227 -0.32 -14.84 7.03
N PHE A 228 0.89 -14.86 7.60
CA PHE A 228 1.99 -15.60 7.00
C PHE A 228 1.76 -17.11 6.96
N ASN A 229 1.17 -17.66 8.03
CA ASN A 229 0.84 -19.09 8.07
C ASN A 229 -0.33 -19.42 7.15
N ALA A 230 -1.32 -18.54 7.06
CA ALA A 230 -2.44 -18.67 6.14
C ALA A 230 -1.97 -18.69 4.68
N LEU A 231 -1.10 -17.73 4.29
CA LEU A 231 -0.54 -17.66 2.94
C LEU A 231 0.38 -18.86 2.64
N ALA A 232 1.23 -19.28 3.59
CA ALA A 232 2.13 -20.40 3.40
C ALA A 232 1.41 -21.75 3.28
N GLY A 233 0.25 -21.89 3.91
CA GLY A 233 -0.58 -23.10 3.87
C GLY A 233 -1.55 -23.16 2.69
N PHE A 234 -1.67 -22.10 1.90
CA PHE A 234 -2.59 -22.05 0.76
C PHE A 234 -1.86 -22.39 -0.54
N THR A 235 -2.47 -23.23 -1.34
CA THR A 235 -1.97 -23.57 -2.69
C THR A 235 -2.97 -23.03 -3.71
N PRO A 236 -2.58 -22.03 -4.52
CA PRO A 236 -3.45 -21.54 -5.59
C PRO A 236 -3.77 -22.63 -6.62
N GLU A 237 -4.87 -22.50 -7.31
CA GLU A 237 -5.17 -23.32 -8.49
C GLU A 237 -4.07 -23.17 -9.54
N GLU A 238 -3.89 -24.20 -10.37
CA GLU A 238 -2.87 -24.19 -11.42
C GLU A 238 -3.02 -22.96 -12.34
N GLY A 239 -1.91 -22.26 -12.54
CA GLY A 239 -1.87 -21.03 -13.35
C GLY A 239 -2.38 -19.76 -12.65
N LYS A 240 -2.83 -19.83 -11.40
CA LYS A 240 -3.21 -18.66 -10.60
C LYS A 240 -2.09 -18.21 -9.67
N GLU A 241 -2.06 -16.92 -9.40
CA GLU A 241 -1.14 -16.31 -8.43
C GLU A 241 -1.67 -16.44 -6.99
N LEU A 242 -0.75 -16.53 -6.03
CA LEU A 242 -1.07 -16.38 -4.61
C LEU A 242 -1.36 -14.91 -4.30
N VAL A 243 -2.59 -14.60 -3.88
CA VAL A 243 -3.00 -13.24 -3.53
C VAL A 243 -3.31 -13.12 -2.03
N TYR A 244 -3.17 -11.91 -1.47
CA TYR A 244 -3.44 -11.69 -0.04
C TYR A 244 -4.89 -12.03 0.34
N VAL A 245 -5.82 -11.91 -0.60
CA VAL A 245 -7.22 -12.29 -0.45
C VAL A 245 -7.38 -13.74 0.00
N ASP A 246 -6.58 -14.65 -0.55
CA ASP A 246 -6.57 -16.07 -0.18
C ASP A 246 -6.21 -16.23 1.30
N GLY A 247 -5.17 -15.53 1.76
CA GLY A 247 -4.75 -15.54 3.16
C GLY A 247 -5.83 -15.01 4.11
N VAL A 248 -6.52 -13.93 3.75
CA VAL A 248 -7.62 -13.36 4.54
C VAL A 248 -8.77 -14.36 4.66
N ASN A 249 -9.16 -15.03 3.57
CA ASN A 249 -10.23 -16.01 3.57
C ASN A 249 -9.85 -17.28 4.39
N VAL A 250 -8.57 -17.70 4.34
CA VAL A 250 -8.06 -18.80 5.18
C VAL A 250 -8.12 -18.43 6.66
N LEU A 251 -7.68 -17.22 7.04
CA LEU A 251 -7.72 -16.74 8.43
C LEU A 251 -9.14 -16.76 8.97
N ARG A 252 -10.12 -16.31 8.17
CA ARG A 252 -11.52 -16.37 8.55
C ARG A 252 -11.98 -17.80 8.84
N GLN A 253 -11.61 -18.77 8.00
CA GLN A 253 -11.94 -20.18 8.23
C GLN A 253 -11.32 -20.71 9.54
N GLN A 254 -10.22 -20.14 9.97
CA GLN A 254 -9.53 -20.44 11.23
C GLN A 254 -10.12 -19.69 12.43
N GLY A 255 -11.16 -18.86 12.22
CA GLY A 255 -11.82 -18.08 13.28
C GLY A 255 -11.10 -16.77 13.62
N ILE A 256 -10.19 -16.31 12.78
CA ILE A 256 -9.52 -15.00 12.91
C ILE A 256 -10.27 -13.99 12.04
N ASP A 257 -10.89 -13.02 12.69
CA ASP A 257 -11.68 -11.98 12.04
C ASP A 257 -10.82 -11.03 11.19
N SER A 258 -11.48 -10.36 10.25
CA SER A 258 -10.92 -9.26 9.45
C SER A 258 -12.01 -8.21 9.21
N HIS A 259 -11.62 -6.94 9.14
CA HIS A 259 -12.54 -5.83 8.88
C HIS A 259 -12.11 -5.04 7.65
N ALA A 260 -13.05 -4.75 6.78
CA ALA A 260 -12.91 -3.78 5.70
C ALA A 260 -13.33 -2.40 6.23
N VAL A 261 -12.47 -1.41 6.11
CA VAL A 261 -12.64 -0.07 6.69
C VAL A 261 -12.53 0.98 5.61
N GLU A 262 -13.57 1.78 5.45
CA GLU A 262 -13.57 2.92 4.54
C GLU A 262 -12.55 3.97 4.98
N ILE A 263 -11.62 4.34 4.10
CA ILE A 263 -10.69 5.44 4.33
C ILE A 263 -11.44 6.74 4.05
N LYS A 264 -11.71 7.48 5.11
CA LYS A 264 -12.50 8.72 5.07
C LYS A 264 -11.60 9.94 4.85
N GLY A 265 -12.19 11.00 4.30
CA GLY A 265 -11.52 12.30 4.13
C GLY A 265 -10.40 12.33 3.11
N GLY A 266 -10.34 11.34 2.20
CA GLY A 266 -9.24 11.18 1.27
C GLY A 266 -9.62 11.00 -0.19
N LYS A 267 -8.61 11.13 -1.04
CA LYS A 267 -8.69 10.79 -2.46
C LYS A 267 -7.64 9.76 -2.82
N TYR A 268 -8.10 8.68 -3.44
CA TYR A 268 -7.26 7.60 -3.97
C TYR A 268 -6.67 7.97 -5.33
N TYR A 269 -5.38 7.70 -5.51
CA TYR A 269 -4.61 7.93 -6.73
C TYR A 269 -3.99 6.61 -7.19
N ASP A 270 -4.60 6.01 -8.23
CA ASP A 270 -4.03 4.83 -8.91
C ASP A 270 -2.96 5.29 -9.90
N CYS A 271 -1.71 4.99 -9.61
CA CYS A 271 -0.59 5.25 -10.52
C CYS A 271 -0.12 3.99 -11.25
N GLY A 272 -0.83 2.87 -11.13
CA GLY A 272 -0.56 1.60 -11.83
C GLY A 272 -1.11 1.51 -13.25
N ASN A 273 -1.73 2.59 -13.76
CA ASN A 273 -2.36 2.68 -15.09
C ASN A 273 -2.05 4.04 -15.73
N VAL A 274 -1.70 4.03 -17.01
CA VAL A 274 -1.19 5.20 -17.74
C VAL A 274 -2.14 6.39 -17.66
N THR A 275 -3.43 6.19 -17.92
CA THR A 275 -4.41 7.30 -17.92
C THR A 275 -4.58 7.90 -16.52
N GLN A 276 -4.67 7.08 -15.49
CA GLN A 276 -4.82 7.56 -14.12
C GLN A 276 -3.53 8.23 -13.63
N TYR A 277 -2.37 7.68 -13.99
CA TYR A 277 -1.07 8.29 -13.73
C TYR A 277 -0.97 9.72 -14.31
N LEU A 278 -1.37 9.91 -15.58
CA LEU A 278 -1.37 11.24 -16.22
C LEU A 278 -2.34 12.20 -15.51
N LYS A 279 -3.54 11.76 -15.16
CA LYS A 279 -4.51 12.56 -14.39
C LYS A 279 -3.94 12.95 -13.03
N THR A 280 -3.31 12.00 -12.34
CA THR A 280 -2.65 12.23 -11.05
C THR A 280 -1.56 13.28 -11.17
N ASN A 281 -0.69 13.18 -12.21
CA ASN A 281 0.37 14.17 -12.44
C ASN A 281 -0.18 15.58 -12.63
N ILE A 282 -1.21 15.74 -13.47
CA ILE A 282 -1.85 17.04 -13.71
C ILE A 282 -2.44 17.58 -12.41
N GLU A 283 -3.18 16.77 -11.67
CA GLU A 283 -3.82 17.22 -10.44
C GLU A 283 -2.80 17.61 -9.36
N MET A 284 -1.75 16.82 -9.19
CA MET A 284 -0.69 17.12 -8.22
C MET A 284 0.14 18.35 -8.64
N ALA A 285 0.36 18.56 -9.93
CA ALA A 285 0.97 19.78 -10.44
C ALA A 285 0.12 21.02 -10.11
N LEU A 286 -1.21 20.93 -10.28
CA LEU A 286 -2.15 22.00 -9.95
C LEU A 286 -2.26 22.30 -8.44
N LYS A 287 -1.83 21.38 -7.57
CA LYS A 287 -1.74 21.59 -6.11
C LYS A 287 -0.45 22.31 -5.70
N ARG A 288 0.55 22.42 -6.59
CA ARG A 288 1.83 23.10 -6.30
C ARG A 288 1.77 24.59 -6.59
N PRO A 289 1.97 25.47 -5.59
CA PRO A 289 1.88 26.91 -5.77
C PRO A 289 2.80 27.45 -6.88
N GLY A 290 4.03 26.94 -7.01
CA GLY A 290 5.04 27.46 -7.94
C GLY A 290 4.82 27.14 -9.42
N ILE A 291 3.91 26.20 -9.75
CA ILE A 291 3.65 25.79 -11.15
C ILE A 291 2.16 25.82 -11.51
N ARG A 292 1.28 26.08 -10.54
CA ARG A 292 -0.18 26.04 -10.71
C ARG A 292 -0.66 27.00 -11.81
N GLU A 293 -0.25 28.25 -11.74
CA GLU A 293 -0.73 29.30 -12.66
C GLU A 293 -0.33 28.98 -14.09
N GLU A 294 0.93 28.62 -14.31
CA GLU A 294 1.47 28.27 -15.63
C GLU A 294 0.75 27.03 -16.20
N MET A 295 0.54 26.00 -15.37
CA MET A 295 -0.18 24.79 -15.77
C MET A 295 -1.64 25.08 -16.11
N MET A 296 -2.34 25.90 -15.34
CA MET A 296 -3.71 26.30 -15.64
C MET A 296 -3.82 27.06 -16.95
N GLU A 297 -2.92 28.01 -17.22
CA GLU A 297 -2.87 28.74 -18.48
C GLU A 297 -2.63 27.80 -19.67
N PHE A 298 -1.69 26.86 -19.53
CA PHE A 298 -1.36 25.87 -20.55
C PHE A 298 -2.56 24.95 -20.85
N LEU A 299 -3.21 24.40 -19.81
CA LEU A 299 -4.37 23.52 -19.97
C LEU A 299 -5.55 24.24 -20.65
N ASN A 300 -5.83 25.48 -20.26
CA ASN A 300 -6.87 26.30 -20.91
C ASN A 300 -6.59 26.52 -22.40
N LYS A 301 -5.32 26.72 -22.80
CA LYS A 301 -4.94 26.86 -24.21
C LYS A 301 -5.13 25.57 -25.03
N ILE A 302 -5.00 24.41 -24.39
CA ILE A 302 -5.19 23.11 -25.06
C ILE A 302 -6.68 22.79 -25.22
N VAL A 303 -7.47 22.98 -24.15
CA VAL A 303 -8.90 22.57 -24.12
C VAL A 303 -9.76 23.50 -24.99
N ASN A 304 -9.38 24.77 -25.14
CA ASN A 304 -10.13 25.76 -25.92
C ASN A 304 -9.67 25.85 -27.39
N LYS A 305 -8.88 24.91 -27.89
CA LYS A 305 -8.55 24.70 -29.30
C LYS A 305 -9.50 23.69 -29.92
#